data_9e9edb6146a483b95c061ae7e587397a
#
_entry.id   9e9edb6146a483b95c061ae7e587397a
#
_cell.length_a   1.000
_cell.length_b   1.000
_cell.length_c   1.000
_cell.angle_alpha   90.00
_cell.angle_beta   90.00
_cell.angle_gamma   90.00
#
_symmetry.space_group_name_H-M   'P 1'
#
loop_
_entity.id
_entity.type
_entity.pdbx_description
1 polymer ?
#
loop_
_entity_poly.entity_id
_entity_poly.type
_entity_poly.pdbx_seq_one_letter_code
_entity_poly.pdbx_strand_id
1 'polypeptide(L)'
;MTDYVQKLLPRFRYGVIQPRAHEDVQRARSYQLYRLLPLDFIEISTGLGLENYTAEGVEKAIQNYWTCVDRLAKEKVDHIIFSGAPISAVLTRPRVLELLRQTKERTGISADAPLEALVAAMKHLGLTKLAIGSRWADPVNNAITRYLEASGLNVAGITKRNQWASDSFAMTLEQGLEMALDVGLEAARTWPEAEAISVPGGAAMSLHVIPALEEEFGKPTFTNMSAEVWNDLVRPGIIPPVQGWGCLLANQQRP
;
A
#
# COMPACT_ATOMS: atom_id res chain seq x y z
N MET A 1 -21.44 25.02 22.13
CA MET A 1 -20.48 23.99 22.63
C MET A 1 -20.25 22.89 21.61
N THR A 2 -21.30 22.37 20.96
CA THR A 2 -21.20 21.28 19.95
C THR A 2 -20.33 21.64 18.72
N ASP A 3 -20.47 22.83 18.16
CA ASP A 3 -19.69 23.28 16.99
C ASP A 3 -18.20 23.50 17.30
N TYR A 4 -17.89 23.98 18.52
CA TYR A 4 -16.50 24.12 18.94
C TYR A 4 -15.79 22.78 19.13
N VAL A 5 -16.46 21.80 19.73
CA VAL A 5 -15.92 20.45 19.93
C VAL A 5 -15.66 19.77 18.59
N GLN A 6 -16.58 19.89 17.64
CA GLN A 6 -16.41 19.29 16.31
C GLN A 6 -15.18 19.84 15.56
N LYS A 7 -14.89 21.13 15.70
CA LYS A 7 -13.70 21.76 15.09
C LYS A 7 -12.36 21.27 15.67
N LEU A 8 -12.38 20.64 16.84
CA LEU A 8 -11.20 20.09 17.50
C LEU A 8 -10.99 18.60 17.22
N LEU A 9 -11.97 17.93 16.60
CA LEU A 9 -11.85 16.52 16.25
C LEU A 9 -11.12 16.34 14.91
N PRO A 10 -10.49 15.18 14.70
CA PRO A 10 -9.93 14.84 13.40
C PRO A 10 -10.97 14.99 12.29
N ARG A 11 -10.60 15.66 11.21
CA ARG A 11 -11.46 15.83 10.03
C ARG A 11 -11.66 14.53 9.26
N PHE A 12 -10.67 13.65 9.30
CA PHE A 12 -10.71 12.38 8.61
C PHE A 12 -10.06 11.26 9.43
N ARG A 13 -10.74 10.13 9.53
CA ARG A 13 -10.28 8.91 10.21
C ARG A 13 -9.96 7.85 9.17
N TYR A 14 -8.67 7.62 8.95
CA TYR A 14 -8.17 6.65 8.00
C TYR A 14 -8.02 5.29 8.68
N GLY A 15 -8.93 4.37 8.39
CA GLY A 15 -8.95 3.02 8.95
C GLY A 15 -7.96 2.11 8.24
N VAL A 16 -7.16 1.34 8.99
CA VAL A 16 -6.17 0.43 8.43
C VAL A 16 -6.31 -0.96 9.03
N ILE A 17 -6.56 -1.96 8.17
CA ILE A 17 -6.44 -3.38 8.53
C ILE A 17 -5.02 -3.81 8.17
N GLN A 18 -4.19 -3.99 9.19
CA GLN A 18 -2.78 -4.35 9.01
C GLN A 18 -2.59 -5.87 8.95
N PRO A 19 -1.54 -6.37 8.26
CA PRO A 19 -1.20 -7.80 8.25
C PRO A 19 -0.92 -8.35 9.64
N ARG A 20 -0.13 -7.65 10.45
CA ARG A 20 0.35 -8.07 11.77
C ARG A 20 -0.78 -8.13 12.80
N ALA A 21 -0.48 -8.67 13.97
CA ALA A 21 -1.34 -8.56 15.12
C ALA A 21 -1.45 -7.10 15.58
N HIS A 22 -2.56 -6.75 16.26
CA HIS A 22 -2.80 -5.38 16.68
C HIS A 22 -1.75 -4.87 17.69
N GLU A 23 -1.28 -5.73 18.57
CA GLU A 23 -0.26 -5.45 19.58
C GLU A 23 1.16 -5.32 19.04
N ASP A 24 1.41 -5.70 17.80
CA ASP A 24 2.73 -5.60 17.18
C ASP A 24 3.13 -4.14 16.94
N VAL A 25 4.39 -3.83 17.26
CA VAL A 25 4.93 -2.48 17.04
C VAL A 25 5.04 -2.17 15.55
N GLN A 26 4.37 -1.11 15.13
CA GLN A 26 4.42 -0.57 13.78
C GLN A 26 5.33 0.66 13.75
N ARG A 27 6.47 0.57 13.06
CA ARG A 27 7.44 1.68 13.03
C ARG A 27 7.38 2.46 11.71
N ALA A 28 7.63 1.77 10.61
CA ALA A 28 7.85 2.38 9.31
C ALA A 28 6.56 2.92 8.67
N ARG A 29 5.45 2.18 8.75
CA ARG A 29 4.20 2.55 8.06
C ARG A 29 3.66 3.89 8.56
N SER A 30 3.40 4.01 9.86
CA SER A 30 2.80 5.22 10.42
C SER A 30 3.71 6.43 10.24
N TYR A 31 5.04 6.27 10.39
CA TYR A 31 6.00 7.34 10.13
C TYR A 31 5.90 7.88 8.71
N GLN A 32 5.84 7.00 7.71
CA GLN A 32 5.70 7.38 6.30
C GLN A 32 4.34 8.01 6.01
N LEU A 33 3.26 7.44 6.57
CA LEU A 33 1.90 7.93 6.35
C LEU A 33 1.74 9.37 6.85
N TYR A 34 2.24 9.68 8.04
CA TYR A 34 2.16 11.03 8.60
C TYR A 34 3.04 12.08 7.88
N ARG A 35 3.91 11.66 6.95
CA ARG A 35 4.56 12.59 6.01
C ARG A 35 3.63 13.07 4.90
N LEU A 36 2.57 12.33 4.64
CA LEU A 36 1.63 12.58 3.55
C LEU A 36 0.32 13.20 4.03
N LEU A 37 -0.09 12.90 5.26
CA LEU A 37 -1.39 13.32 5.78
C LEU A 37 -1.34 14.71 6.42
N PRO A 38 -2.41 15.51 6.27
CA PRO A 38 -2.62 16.72 7.08
C PRO A 38 -2.70 16.40 8.57
N LEU A 39 -2.39 17.39 9.42
CA LEU A 39 -2.36 17.22 10.89
C LEU A 39 -3.73 16.94 11.51
N ASP A 40 -4.82 17.25 10.81
CA ASP A 40 -6.19 16.97 11.21
C ASP A 40 -6.71 15.59 10.74
N PHE A 41 -5.80 14.71 10.32
CA PHE A 41 -6.07 13.31 10.00
C PHE A 41 -5.56 12.39 11.09
N ILE A 42 -6.24 11.27 11.30
CA ILE A 42 -5.78 10.22 12.22
C ILE A 42 -5.85 8.85 11.56
N GLU A 43 -4.79 8.04 11.73
CA GLU A 43 -4.83 6.61 11.43
C GLU A 43 -5.43 5.85 12.60
N ILE A 44 -6.42 5.01 12.31
CA ILE A 44 -6.99 4.05 13.27
C ILE A 44 -6.75 2.65 12.71
N SER A 45 -5.95 1.85 13.39
CA SER A 45 -5.51 0.55 12.88
C SER A 45 -6.00 -0.62 13.71
N THR A 46 -6.16 -1.76 13.03
CA THR A 46 -6.40 -3.08 13.63
C THR A 46 -5.61 -4.12 12.86
N GLY A 47 -5.41 -5.31 13.40
CA GLY A 47 -4.54 -6.33 12.82
C GLY A 47 -5.22 -7.65 12.54
N LEU A 48 -4.84 -8.29 11.43
CA LEU A 48 -5.29 -9.63 11.04
C LEU A 48 -4.64 -10.74 11.86
N GLY A 49 -3.45 -10.51 12.41
CA GLY A 49 -2.67 -11.54 13.10
C GLY A 49 -1.98 -12.51 12.12
N LEU A 50 -1.49 -12.01 10.99
CA LEU A 50 -0.75 -12.80 10.02
C LEU A 50 0.60 -13.25 10.58
N GLU A 51 0.85 -14.55 10.55
CA GLU A 51 2.11 -15.16 10.96
C GLU A 51 3.11 -15.28 9.79
N ASN A 52 2.60 -15.62 8.58
CA ASN A 52 3.42 -15.73 7.36
C ASN A 52 2.60 -15.49 6.09
N TYR A 53 3.29 -15.38 4.93
CA TYR A 53 2.65 -15.14 3.62
C TYR A 53 2.34 -16.42 2.84
N THR A 54 2.33 -17.59 3.47
CA THR A 54 1.86 -18.82 2.81
C THR A 54 0.35 -18.75 2.58
N ALA A 55 -0.16 -19.53 1.61
CA ALA A 55 -1.59 -19.59 1.34
C ALA A 55 -2.38 -19.96 2.61
N GLU A 56 -1.89 -20.95 3.38
CA GLU A 56 -2.50 -21.38 4.66
C GLU A 56 -2.48 -20.25 5.70
N GLY A 57 -1.33 -19.57 5.86
CA GLY A 57 -1.19 -18.44 6.80
C GLY A 57 -2.12 -17.28 6.47
N VAL A 58 -2.26 -16.96 5.19
CA VAL A 58 -3.20 -15.94 4.73
C VAL A 58 -4.66 -16.37 4.93
N GLU A 59 -5.01 -17.64 4.63
CA GLU A 59 -6.36 -18.16 4.89
C GLU A 59 -6.72 -18.15 6.38
N LYS A 60 -5.77 -18.45 7.25
CA LYS A 60 -5.96 -18.34 8.70
C LYS A 60 -6.19 -16.88 9.12
N ALA A 61 -5.34 -15.97 8.67
CA ALA A 61 -5.42 -14.57 9.04
C ALA A 61 -6.72 -13.88 8.53
N ILE A 62 -7.16 -14.20 7.30
CA ILE A 62 -8.36 -13.60 6.71
C ILE A 62 -9.66 -13.91 7.45
N GLN A 63 -9.67 -14.94 8.30
CA GLN A 63 -10.81 -15.23 9.19
C GLN A 63 -11.12 -14.04 10.12
N ASN A 64 -10.11 -13.23 10.45
CA ASN A 64 -10.25 -12.04 11.30
C ASN A 64 -10.72 -10.79 10.54
N TYR A 65 -10.83 -10.85 9.21
CA TYR A 65 -11.13 -9.68 8.38
C TYR A 65 -12.39 -8.93 8.82
N TRP A 66 -13.50 -9.65 8.99
CA TRP A 66 -14.76 -9.04 9.39
C TRP A 66 -14.75 -8.48 10.81
N THR A 67 -14.02 -9.11 11.72
CA THR A 67 -13.78 -8.56 13.06
C THR A 67 -13.04 -7.23 12.99
N CYS A 68 -12.04 -7.13 12.10
CA CYS A 68 -11.31 -5.88 11.87
C CYS A 68 -12.22 -4.81 11.26
N VAL A 69 -13.00 -5.15 10.25
CA VAL A 69 -13.99 -4.24 9.62
C VAL A 69 -14.98 -3.71 10.65
N ASP A 70 -15.56 -4.57 11.48
CA ASP A 70 -16.53 -4.19 12.50
C ASP A 70 -15.92 -3.27 13.57
N ARG A 71 -14.67 -3.51 13.96
CA ARG A 71 -13.94 -2.62 14.88
C ARG A 71 -13.76 -1.22 14.28
N LEU A 72 -13.29 -1.13 13.04
CA LEU A 72 -13.09 0.16 12.36
C LEU A 72 -14.42 0.89 12.12
N ALA A 73 -15.47 0.17 11.75
CA ALA A 73 -16.80 0.74 11.59
C ALA A 73 -17.34 1.33 12.91
N LYS A 74 -17.09 0.67 14.05
CA LYS A 74 -17.44 1.17 15.37
C LYS A 74 -16.69 2.47 15.73
N GLU A 75 -15.45 2.60 15.29
CA GLU A 75 -14.64 3.83 15.42
C GLU A 75 -15.05 4.92 14.42
N LYS A 76 -16.03 4.65 13.56
CA LYS A 76 -16.56 5.57 12.54
C LYS A 76 -15.46 6.13 11.64
N VAL A 77 -14.62 5.23 11.12
CA VAL A 77 -13.62 5.63 10.13
C VAL A 77 -14.30 6.04 8.82
N ASP A 78 -13.66 6.97 8.10
CA ASP A 78 -14.21 7.51 6.84
C ASP A 78 -13.83 6.64 5.63
N HIS A 79 -12.72 5.89 5.75
CA HIS A 79 -12.22 4.98 4.74
C HIS A 79 -11.49 3.80 5.39
N ILE A 80 -11.46 2.64 4.73
CA ILE A 80 -10.73 1.45 5.19
C ILE A 80 -9.73 1.02 4.11
N ILE A 81 -8.45 0.93 4.48
CA ILE A 81 -7.44 0.26 3.65
C ILE A 81 -7.17 -1.15 4.19
N PHE A 82 -7.35 -2.15 3.33
CA PHE A 82 -6.94 -3.52 3.58
C PHE A 82 -5.47 -3.67 3.20
N SER A 83 -4.57 -3.32 4.12
CA SER A 83 -3.14 -3.19 3.88
C SER A 83 -2.44 -4.53 3.70
N GLY A 84 -1.36 -4.52 2.90
CA GLY A 84 -0.49 -5.68 2.69
C GLY A 84 -0.58 -6.25 1.27
N ALA A 85 0.31 -5.79 0.37
CA ALA A 85 0.39 -6.31 -1.00
C ALA A 85 0.55 -7.85 -1.06
N PRO A 86 1.39 -8.51 -0.22
CA PRO A 86 1.47 -9.97 -0.20
C PRO A 86 0.15 -10.66 0.12
N ILE A 87 -0.61 -10.17 1.09
CA ILE A 87 -1.92 -10.76 1.44
C ILE A 87 -2.88 -10.63 0.27
N SER A 88 -3.02 -9.43 -0.29
CA SER A 88 -3.89 -9.18 -1.44
C SER A 88 -3.54 -10.10 -2.61
N ALA A 89 -2.24 -10.26 -2.89
CA ALA A 89 -1.76 -11.12 -3.97
C ALA A 89 -2.10 -12.60 -3.75
N VAL A 90 -1.86 -13.12 -2.54
CA VAL A 90 -2.15 -14.54 -2.19
C VAL A 90 -3.65 -14.81 -2.22
N LEU A 91 -4.50 -13.87 -1.79
CA LEU A 91 -5.95 -13.96 -1.87
C LEU A 91 -6.51 -13.91 -3.29
N THR A 92 -5.73 -13.48 -4.26
CA THR A 92 -6.12 -13.23 -5.64
C THR A 92 -7.06 -12.00 -5.82
N ARG A 93 -6.99 -11.39 -7.00
CA ARG A 93 -7.75 -10.17 -7.30
C ARG A 93 -9.26 -10.30 -7.16
N PRO A 94 -9.93 -11.35 -7.70
CA PRO A 94 -11.38 -11.48 -7.55
C PRO A 94 -11.84 -11.50 -6.09
N ARG A 95 -11.11 -12.21 -5.23
CA ARG A 95 -11.45 -12.30 -3.80
C ARG A 95 -11.24 -10.98 -3.06
N VAL A 96 -10.17 -10.26 -3.38
CA VAL A 96 -9.95 -8.92 -2.81
C VAL A 96 -11.08 -7.97 -3.21
N LEU A 97 -11.41 -7.88 -4.49
CA LEU A 97 -12.51 -7.04 -4.97
C LEU A 97 -13.84 -7.37 -4.29
N GLU A 98 -14.13 -8.65 -4.08
CA GLU A 98 -15.34 -9.09 -3.38
C GLU A 98 -15.34 -8.65 -1.90
N LEU A 99 -14.21 -8.77 -1.19
CA LEU A 99 -14.08 -8.30 0.20
C LEU A 99 -14.29 -6.78 0.29
N LEU A 100 -13.71 -6.00 -0.63
CA LEU A 100 -13.88 -4.55 -0.67
C LEU A 100 -15.33 -4.16 -0.95
N ARG A 101 -15.99 -4.83 -1.91
CA ARG A 101 -17.40 -4.63 -2.23
C ARG A 101 -18.30 -4.92 -1.02
N GLN A 102 -18.13 -6.08 -0.40
CA GLN A 102 -18.88 -6.48 0.80
C GLN A 102 -18.65 -5.54 1.98
N THR A 103 -17.42 -5.04 2.16
CA THR A 103 -17.10 -4.03 3.20
C THR A 103 -17.96 -2.78 3.01
N LYS A 104 -18.03 -2.28 1.78
CA LYS A 104 -18.87 -1.12 1.45
C LYS A 104 -20.35 -1.39 1.67
N GLU A 105 -20.84 -2.54 1.26
CA GLU A 105 -22.26 -2.92 1.44
C GLU A 105 -22.63 -3.08 2.91
N ARG A 106 -21.76 -3.71 3.70
CA ARG A 106 -22.00 -3.99 5.12
C ARG A 106 -21.94 -2.73 5.99
N THR A 107 -21.03 -1.83 5.70
CA THR A 107 -20.70 -0.69 6.61
C THR A 107 -21.05 0.68 6.04
N GLY A 108 -21.27 0.79 4.74
CA GLY A 108 -21.34 2.08 4.04
C GLY A 108 -19.99 2.75 3.83
N ILE A 109 -18.90 2.22 4.42
CA ILE A 109 -17.55 2.80 4.36
C ILE A 109 -16.84 2.30 3.10
N SER A 110 -16.23 3.21 2.33
CA SER A 110 -15.40 2.83 1.18
C SER A 110 -14.14 2.10 1.64
N ALA A 111 -13.68 1.13 0.84
CA ALA A 111 -12.49 0.37 1.14
C ALA A 111 -11.63 0.19 -0.11
N ASP A 112 -10.30 0.10 0.08
CA ASP A 112 -9.34 -0.18 -0.98
C ASP A 112 -8.24 -1.16 -0.50
N ALA A 113 -7.40 -1.58 -1.43
CA ALA A 113 -6.26 -2.46 -1.18
C ALA A 113 -5.04 -2.02 -2.02
N PRO A 114 -3.80 -2.26 -1.53
CA PRO A 114 -2.57 -1.73 -2.13
C PRO A 114 -2.40 -2.01 -3.62
N LEU A 115 -2.74 -3.22 -4.06
CA LEU A 115 -2.58 -3.60 -5.47
C LEU A 115 -3.69 -3.01 -6.34
N GLU A 116 -4.90 -2.76 -5.84
CA GLU A 116 -5.93 -2.04 -6.59
C GLU A 116 -5.61 -0.56 -6.69
N ALA A 117 -5.09 0.06 -5.63
CA ALA A 117 -4.59 1.43 -5.68
C ALA A 117 -3.44 1.58 -6.72
N LEU A 118 -2.51 0.62 -6.77
CA LEU A 118 -1.45 0.59 -7.80
C LEU A 118 -2.04 0.44 -9.21
N VAL A 119 -3.01 -0.45 -9.39
CA VAL A 119 -3.71 -0.62 -10.68
C VAL A 119 -4.42 0.68 -11.09
N ALA A 120 -5.06 1.37 -10.14
CA ALA A 120 -5.70 2.65 -10.40
C ALA A 120 -4.69 3.73 -10.80
N ALA A 121 -3.53 3.80 -10.13
CA ALA A 121 -2.45 4.73 -10.44
C ALA A 121 -1.88 4.51 -11.84
N MET A 122 -1.54 3.27 -12.19
CA MET A 122 -1.05 2.89 -13.52
C MET A 122 -2.05 3.30 -14.62
N LYS A 123 -3.33 2.97 -14.44
CA LYS A 123 -4.39 3.34 -15.39
C LYS A 123 -4.55 4.86 -15.51
N HIS A 124 -4.48 5.60 -14.42
CA HIS A 124 -4.57 7.06 -14.43
C HIS A 124 -3.46 7.70 -15.27
N LEU A 125 -2.25 7.19 -15.17
CA LEU A 125 -1.09 7.67 -15.92
C LEU A 125 -1.00 7.08 -17.35
N GLY A 126 -1.93 6.22 -17.75
CA GLY A 126 -1.93 5.56 -19.06
C GLY A 126 -0.79 4.56 -19.23
N LEU A 127 -0.29 4.00 -18.13
CA LEU A 127 0.85 3.06 -18.12
C LEU A 127 0.36 1.62 -18.01
N THR A 128 1.07 0.72 -18.68
CA THR A 128 0.70 -0.70 -18.76
C THR A 128 1.79 -1.65 -18.29
N LYS A 129 3.05 -1.22 -18.32
CA LYS A 129 4.21 -2.06 -18.03
C LYS A 129 5.01 -1.52 -16.84
N LEU A 130 5.25 -2.35 -15.82
CA LEU A 130 6.02 -1.95 -14.64
C LEU A 130 7.10 -2.96 -14.27
N ALA A 131 8.19 -2.46 -13.64
CA ALA A 131 9.17 -3.24 -12.93
C ALA A 131 8.91 -3.16 -11.43
N ILE A 132 9.15 -4.26 -10.69
CA ILE A 132 8.85 -4.34 -9.26
C ILE A 132 10.12 -4.58 -8.45
N GLY A 133 10.49 -3.61 -7.62
CA GLY A 133 11.52 -3.76 -6.60
C GLY A 133 10.98 -4.50 -5.39
N SER A 134 10.96 -5.82 -5.45
CA SER A 134 10.47 -6.70 -4.38
C SER A 134 11.61 -7.32 -3.59
N ARG A 135 11.36 -7.54 -2.30
CA ARG A 135 12.25 -8.28 -1.41
C ARG A 135 11.74 -9.67 -1.04
N TRP A 136 10.51 -10.01 -1.41
CA TRP A 136 9.85 -11.25 -1.00
C TRP A 136 10.36 -12.48 -1.77
N ALA A 137 10.01 -13.66 -1.25
CA ALA A 137 10.29 -14.95 -1.86
C ALA A 137 9.41 -15.20 -3.11
N ASP A 138 9.84 -16.11 -3.98
CA ASP A 138 9.17 -16.42 -5.25
C ASP A 138 7.66 -16.70 -5.13
N PRO A 139 7.15 -17.46 -4.15
CA PRO A 139 5.71 -17.70 -4.06
C PRO A 139 4.88 -16.40 -3.93
N VAL A 140 5.38 -15.42 -3.15
CA VAL A 140 4.74 -14.11 -2.99
C VAL A 140 4.89 -13.28 -4.28
N ASN A 141 6.09 -13.24 -4.85
CA ASN A 141 6.37 -12.52 -6.08
C ASN A 141 5.51 -13.03 -7.25
N ASN A 142 5.40 -14.34 -7.41
CA ASN A 142 4.53 -14.96 -8.42
C ASN A 142 3.05 -14.63 -8.20
N ALA A 143 2.62 -14.53 -6.94
CA ALA A 143 1.24 -14.13 -6.63
C ALA A 143 0.99 -12.65 -7.00
N ILE A 144 1.93 -11.75 -6.71
CA ILE A 144 1.86 -10.33 -7.09
C ILE A 144 1.80 -10.19 -8.62
N THR A 145 2.67 -10.90 -9.34
CA THR A 145 2.69 -10.89 -10.81
C THR A 145 1.33 -11.31 -11.36
N ARG A 146 0.80 -12.47 -10.94
CA ARG A 146 -0.53 -12.94 -11.39
C ARG A 146 -1.66 -11.97 -11.07
N TYR A 147 -1.61 -11.32 -9.90
CA TYR A 147 -2.62 -10.32 -9.51
C TYR A 147 -2.64 -9.13 -10.47
N LEU A 148 -1.46 -8.60 -10.78
CA LEU A 148 -1.32 -7.43 -11.66
C LEU A 148 -1.65 -7.79 -13.11
N GLU A 149 -1.23 -8.96 -13.60
CA GLU A 149 -1.58 -9.45 -14.94
C GLU A 149 -3.11 -9.66 -15.08
N ALA A 150 -3.77 -10.17 -14.04
CA ALA A 150 -5.23 -10.29 -14.00
C ALA A 150 -5.96 -8.91 -14.00
N SER A 151 -5.23 -7.81 -13.75
CA SER A 151 -5.75 -6.45 -13.88
C SER A 151 -5.50 -5.80 -15.26
N GLY A 152 -4.78 -6.51 -16.14
CA GLY A 152 -4.37 -6.05 -17.47
C GLY A 152 -3.02 -5.31 -17.48
N LEU A 153 -2.25 -5.36 -16.39
CA LEU A 153 -0.89 -4.82 -16.34
C LEU A 153 0.14 -5.88 -16.75
N ASN A 154 1.26 -5.44 -17.29
CA ASN A 154 2.40 -6.28 -17.67
C ASN A 154 3.55 -6.07 -16.67
N VAL A 155 3.98 -7.12 -15.99
CA VAL A 155 5.15 -7.09 -15.12
C VAL A 155 6.40 -7.41 -15.95
N ALA A 156 7.23 -6.37 -16.23
CA ALA A 156 8.49 -6.54 -16.97
C ALA A 156 9.45 -7.46 -16.21
N GLY A 157 9.44 -7.38 -14.89
CA GLY A 157 10.17 -8.26 -14.01
C GLY A 157 10.03 -7.84 -12.54
N ILE A 158 10.49 -8.71 -11.66
CA ILE A 158 10.39 -8.53 -10.22
C ILE A 158 11.66 -9.01 -9.51
N THR A 159 12.27 -8.17 -8.68
CA THR A 159 13.44 -8.55 -7.88
C THR A 159 13.05 -9.45 -6.71
N LYS A 160 14.03 -10.02 -6.01
CA LYS A 160 13.79 -10.83 -4.81
C LYS A 160 14.96 -10.78 -3.82
N ARG A 161 14.65 -10.94 -2.54
CA ARG A 161 15.63 -11.13 -1.45
C ARG A 161 15.23 -12.31 -0.56
N ASN A 162 14.28 -13.13 -1.02
CA ASN A 162 13.77 -14.33 -0.32
C ASN A 162 13.22 -14.05 1.10
N GLN A 163 12.76 -12.83 1.38
CA GLN A 163 12.17 -12.50 2.67
C GLN A 163 10.74 -13.05 2.80
N TRP A 164 10.45 -13.52 4.00
CA TRP A 164 9.11 -13.87 4.46
C TRP A 164 8.55 -12.82 5.43
N ALA A 165 7.38 -13.07 6.00
CA ALA A 165 6.71 -12.11 6.88
C ALA A 165 7.58 -11.75 8.11
N SER A 166 8.18 -12.76 8.76
CA SER A 166 9.06 -12.57 9.93
C SER A 166 10.23 -11.64 9.63
N ASP A 167 10.93 -11.87 8.51
CA ASP A 167 12.08 -11.08 8.11
C ASP A 167 11.66 -9.63 7.82
N SER A 168 10.58 -9.46 7.07
CA SER A 168 10.02 -8.15 6.73
C SER A 168 9.61 -7.36 7.97
N PHE A 169 9.07 -8.04 8.97
CA PHE A 169 8.60 -7.39 10.20
C PHE A 169 9.72 -7.08 11.19
N ALA A 170 10.84 -7.79 11.13
CA ALA A 170 12.00 -7.59 11.99
C ALA A 170 12.92 -6.43 11.57
N MET A 171 12.84 -5.96 10.31
CA MET A 171 13.72 -4.90 9.81
C MET A 171 13.68 -3.63 10.66
N THR A 172 14.86 -3.03 10.90
CA THR A 172 14.95 -1.65 11.41
C THR A 172 14.54 -0.65 10.32
N LEU A 173 14.39 0.63 10.67
CA LEU A 173 14.07 1.68 9.70
C LEU A 173 15.19 1.84 8.66
N GLU A 174 16.45 1.76 9.12
CA GLU A 174 17.65 1.86 8.28
C GLU A 174 17.71 0.69 7.28
N GLN A 175 17.60 -0.54 7.77
CA GLN A 175 17.56 -1.74 6.94
C GLN A 175 16.39 -1.68 5.92
N GLY A 176 15.26 -1.15 6.35
CA GLY A 176 14.09 -0.97 5.48
C GLY A 176 14.35 0.04 4.37
N LEU A 177 15.04 1.15 4.66
CA LEU A 177 15.38 2.17 3.67
C LEU A 177 16.43 1.66 2.66
N GLU A 178 17.51 1.04 3.16
CA GLU A 178 18.55 0.44 2.32
C GLU A 178 17.97 -0.63 1.40
N MET A 179 17.12 -1.51 1.94
CA MET A 179 16.44 -2.54 1.17
C MET A 179 15.54 -1.95 0.08
N ALA A 180 14.76 -0.92 0.39
CA ALA A 180 13.87 -0.29 -0.58
C ALA A 180 14.66 0.36 -1.73
N LEU A 181 15.76 1.02 -1.42
CA LEU A 181 16.63 1.64 -2.41
C LEU A 181 17.29 0.58 -3.30
N ASP A 182 17.88 -0.44 -2.68
CA ASP A 182 18.57 -1.53 -3.39
C ASP A 182 17.64 -2.24 -4.40
N VAL A 183 16.46 -2.70 -3.96
CA VAL A 183 15.54 -3.39 -4.87
C VAL A 183 14.92 -2.45 -5.92
N GLY A 184 14.73 -1.18 -5.59
CA GLY A 184 14.21 -0.17 -6.52
C GLY A 184 15.21 0.12 -7.65
N LEU A 185 16.47 0.35 -7.31
CA LEU A 185 17.57 0.56 -8.26
C LEU A 185 17.78 -0.67 -9.15
N GLU A 186 17.81 -1.87 -8.56
CA GLU A 186 17.92 -3.12 -9.32
C GLU A 186 16.76 -3.26 -10.32
N ALA A 187 15.52 -3.05 -9.88
CA ALA A 187 14.35 -3.16 -10.75
C ALA A 187 14.44 -2.18 -11.95
N ALA A 188 14.79 -0.92 -11.68
CA ALA A 188 14.89 0.11 -12.70
C ALA A 188 15.98 -0.17 -13.74
N ARG A 189 17.13 -0.70 -13.30
CA ARG A 189 18.29 -1.00 -14.16
C ARG A 189 18.13 -2.30 -14.94
N THR A 190 17.50 -3.30 -14.32
CA THR A 190 17.35 -4.64 -14.96
C THR A 190 16.27 -4.61 -16.03
N TRP A 191 15.21 -3.85 -15.85
CA TRP A 191 14.09 -3.75 -16.80
C TRP A 191 13.88 -2.31 -17.29
N PRO A 192 14.83 -1.79 -18.10
CA PRO A 192 14.78 -0.41 -18.58
C PRO A 192 13.57 -0.12 -19.49
N GLU A 193 12.95 -1.15 -20.06
CA GLU A 193 11.74 -1.04 -20.87
C GLU A 193 10.45 -0.87 -20.06
N ALA A 194 10.50 -0.99 -18.72
CA ALA A 194 9.35 -0.70 -17.87
C ALA A 194 9.01 0.80 -17.90
N GLU A 195 7.73 1.11 -17.94
CA GLU A 195 7.20 2.48 -17.97
C GLU A 195 7.13 3.10 -16.58
N ALA A 196 7.09 2.25 -15.54
CA ALA A 196 7.03 2.65 -14.13
C ALA A 196 7.80 1.68 -13.24
N ILE A 197 8.15 2.13 -12.04
CA ILE A 197 8.80 1.34 -10.99
C ILE A 197 7.84 1.23 -9.80
N SER A 198 7.67 0.03 -9.26
CA SER A 198 6.95 -0.18 -8.00
C SER A 198 7.88 -0.75 -6.93
N VAL A 199 7.92 -0.11 -5.75
CA VAL A 199 8.67 -0.59 -4.58
C VAL A 199 7.68 -0.85 -3.45
N PRO A 200 7.01 -2.01 -3.43
CA PRO A 200 5.94 -2.27 -2.48
C PRO A 200 6.45 -2.60 -1.08
N GLY A 201 5.63 -2.29 -0.07
CA GLY A 201 5.82 -2.70 1.31
C GLY A 201 6.19 -1.61 2.30
N GLY A 202 5.20 -1.19 3.10
CA GLY A 202 5.34 -0.11 4.08
C GLY A 202 6.39 -0.35 5.18
N ALA A 203 6.77 -1.61 5.47
CA ALA A 203 7.85 -1.91 6.41
C ALA A 203 9.25 -1.53 5.87
N ALA A 204 9.40 -1.38 4.56
CA ALA A 204 10.67 -1.11 3.90
C ALA A 204 11.00 0.38 3.72
N MET A 205 10.31 1.31 4.39
CA MET A 205 10.56 2.75 4.23
C MET A 205 10.50 3.24 2.76
N SER A 206 9.70 2.55 1.94
CA SER A 206 9.71 2.67 0.49
C SER A 206 9.25 4.04 -0.04
N LEU A 207 8.48 4.81 0.73
CA LEU A 207 8.08 6.16 0.34
C LEU A 207 9.29 7.07 0.08
N HIS A 208 10.34 6.93 0.89
CA HIS A 208 11.50 7.81 0.86
C HIS A 208 12.42 7.62 -0.35
N VAL A 209 12.27 6.50 -1.07
CA VAL A 209 13.10 6.25 -2.28
C VAL A 209 12.46 6.76 -3.57
N ILE A 210 11.19 7.17 -3.54
CA ILE A 210 10.47 7.64 -4.73
C ILE A 210 11.21 8.81 -5.41
N PRO A 211 11.54 9.92 -4.71
CA PRO A 211 12.18 11.06 -5.38
C PRO A 211 13.48 10.70 -6.06
N ALA A 212 14.32 9.89 -5.39
CA ALA A 212 15.61 9.49 -5.95
C ALA A 212 15.46 8.60 -7.20
N LEU A 213 14.50 7.66 -7.19
CA LEU A 213 14.26 6.80 -8.35
C LEU A 213 13.64 7.58 -9.52
N GLU A 214 12.72 8.50 -9.25
CA GLU A 214 12.15 9.36 -10.30
C GLU A 214 13.20 10.29 -10.89
N GLU A 215 14.08 10.90 -10.08
CA GLU A 215 15.17 11.76 -10.54
C GLU A 215 16.20 10.99 -11.39
N GLU A 216 16.61 9.77 -10.96
CA GLU A 216 17.62 8.99 -11.69
C GLU A 216 17.10 8.40 -13.01
N PHE A 217 15.84 7.94 -13.03
CA PHE A 217 15.31 7.15 -14.16
C PHE A 217 14.24 7.88 -14.99
N GLY A 218 13.71 9.00 -14.55
CA GLY A 218 12.65 9.76 -15.25
C GLY A 218 11.36 8.95 -15.40
N LYS A 219 11.07 8.02 -14.48
CA LYS A 219 9.91 7.14 -14.53
C LYS A 219 9.05 7.30 -13.28
N PRO A 220 7.71 7.33 -13.42
CA PRO A 220 6.82 7.29 -12.27
C PRO A 220 7.17 6.14 -11.34
N THR A 221 7.35 6.45 -10.07
CA THR A 221 7.68 5.47 -9.04
C THR A 221 6.58 5.40 -7.99
N PHE A 222 6.17 4.19 -7.64
CA PHE A 222 5.06 3.95 -6.72
C PHE A 222 5.50 3.10 -5.54
N THR A 223 4.86 3.34 -4.42
CA THR A 223 4.84 2.42 -3.29
C THR A 223 3.39 2.10 -2.98
N ASN A 224 3.14 1.12 -2.14
CA ASN A 224 1.78 0.86 -1.65
C ASN A 224 1.15 2.14 -1.11
N MET A 225 1.89 2.82 -0.23
CA MET A 225 1.39 3.98 0.48
C MET A 225 1.15 5.17 -0.44
N SER A 226 2.05 5.45 -1.39
CA SER A 226 1.84 6.55 -2.33
C SER A 226 0.61 6.31 -3.20
N ALA A 227 0.41 5.08 -3.66
CA ALA A 227 -0.75 4.70 -4.46
C ALA A 227 -2.05 4.74 -3.64
N GLU A 228 -2.04 4.20 -2.40
CA GLU A 228 -3.17 4.25 -1.46
C GLU A 228 -3.58 5.69 -1.18
N VAL A 229 -2.65 6.54 -0.72
CA VAL A 229 -2.95 7.95 -0.38
C VAL A 229 -3.43 8.73 -1.61
N TRP A 230 -2.83 8.49 -2.77
CA TRP A 230 -3.30 9.12 -3.99
C TRP A 230 -4.71 8.68 -4.36
N ASN A 231 -4.97 7.36 -4.39
CA ASN A 231 -6.27 6.84 -4.82
C ASN A 231 -7.40 7.18 -3.87
N ASP A 232 -7.12 7.14 -2.56
CA ASP A 232 -8.13 7.29 -1.52
C ASP A 232 -8.37 8.74 -1.11
N LEU A 233 -7.36 9.61 -1.22
CA LEU A 233 -7.41 10.95 -0.65
C LEU A 233 -7.14 12.06 -1.66
N VAL A 234 -6.09 11.95 -2.50
CA VAL A 234 -5.74 13.00 -3.46
C VAL A 234 -6.70 13.00 -4.65
N ARG A 235 -6.89 11.84 -5.29
CA ARG A 235 -7.75 11.71 -6.47
C ARG A 235 -9.21 12.15 -6.22
N PRO A 236 -9.85 11.80 -5.10
CA PRO A 236 -11.20 12.28 -4.80
C PRO A 236 -11.24 13.72 -4.25
N GLY A 237 -10.11 14.39 -4.09
CA GLY A 237 -10.02 15.77 -3.60
C GLY A 237 -10.21 15.94 -2.09
N ILE A 238 -10.04 14.87 -1.31
CA ILE A 238 -10.11 14.91 0.17
C ILE A 238 -8.92 15.70 0.73
N ILE A 239 -7.74 15.52 0.13
CA ILE A 239 -6.56 16.34 0.37
C ILE A 239 -6.01 16.92 -0.95
N PRO A 240 -5.30 18.05 -0.89
CA PRO A 240 -4.61 18.59 -2.07
C PRO A 240 -3.47 17.66 -2.51
N PRO A 241 -2.94 17.80 -3.74
CA PRO A 241 -1.74 17.12 -4.18
C PRO A 241 -0.57 17.33 -3.21
N VAL A 242 0.18 16.26 -2.93
CA VAL A 242 1.28 16.24 -1.97
C VAL A 242 2.61 16.33 -2.70
N GLN A 243 3.31 17.44 -2.54
CA GLN A 243 4.58 17.70 -3.23
C GLN A 243 5.78 17.01 -2.56
N GLY A 244 6.81 16.68 -3.37
CA GLY A 244 8.08 16.11 -2.87
C GLY A 244 8.09 14.60 -2.66
N TRP A 245 7.00 13.89 -3.02
CA TRP A 245 6.85 12.44 -2.85
C TRP A 245 6.47 11.73 -4.15
N GLY A 246 6.99 12.23 -5.28
CA GLY A 246 6.80 11.69 -6.61
C GLY A 246 5.65 12.31 -7.39
N CYS A 247 5.68 12.08 -8.70
CA CYS A 247 4.74 12.68 -9.65
C CYS A 247 3.28 12.29 -9.38
N LEU A 248 3.02 11.04 -8.95
CA LEU A 248 1.67 10.57 -8.66
C LEU A 248 1.01 11.42 -7.55
N LEU A 249 1.66 11.56 -6.39
CA LEU A 249 1.13 12.34 -5.26
C LEU A 249 1.07 13.84 -5.57
N ALA A 250 1.98 14.35 -6.40
CA ALA A 250 1.93 15.71 -6.90
C ALA A 250 0.84 15.93 -7.96
N ASN A 251 0.10 14.87 -8.33
CA ASN A 251 -0.91 14.86 -9.39
C ASN A 251 -0.37 15.32 -10.75
N GLN A 252 0.86 14.91 -11.07
CA GLN A 252 1.56 15.15 -12.31
C GLN A 252 1.61 13.86 -13.14
N GLN A 253 1.66 14.01 -14.48
CA GLN A 253 1.67 12.85 -15.39
C GLN A 253 3.02 12.15 -15.46
N ARG A 254 4.11 12.86 -15.19
CA ARG A 254 5.50 12.36 -15.21
C ARG A 254 6.37 13.11 -14.21
N PRO A 255 7.49 12.52 -13.79
CA PRO A 255 8.51 13.19 -12.99
C PRO A 255 9.16 14.36 -13.70
#